data_f4244002f0099832a2bf16b518b024cb
#
_entry.id   f4244002f0099832a2bf16b518b024cb
#
_cell.length_a   1.000
_cell.length_b   1.000
_cell.length_c   1.000
_cell.angle_alpha   90.00
_cell.angle_beta   90.00
_cell.angle_gamma   90.00
#
_symmetry.space_group_name_H-M   'P 1'
#
loop_
_entity.id
_entity.type
_entity.pdbx_description
1 polymer ?
#
loop_
_entity_poly.entity_id
_entity_poly.type
_entity_poly.pdbx_seq_one_letter_code
_entity_poly.pdbx_strand_id
1 'polypeptide(L)'
;MKKMIFAAWAIAALLIASEAFAERSFEPQKKKKTLEQKTPQAERDTREVERLVKEVRKELVTLPFFGVFDWLEGNVEADGTVHLRGEVTRPTMKKDAERRVRSIEGVESVDNKIEVLPLSSSDDRLRTAVYRTLFNANSPLFRYGQGAVPSIHIIIKNGRLTLKGVVSSKGDSDIANVRANGVPGLFEVKNELQVESSSRK
;
A
#
# COMPACT_ATOMS: atom_id res chain seq x y z
N MET A 1 39.47 27.57 -21.11
CA MET A 1 40.87 27.59 -21.59
C MET A 1 41.49 26.24 -21.26
N LYS A 2 41.91 25.60 -22.33
CA LYS A 2 43.07 24.69 -22.47
C LYS A 2 43.07 23.40 -21.62
N LYS A 3 42.79 22.22 -22.21
CA LYS A 3 43.69 21.38 -23.06
C LYS A 3 44.81 20.76 -22.22
N MET A 4 45.18 19.51 -22.27
CA MET A 4 45.37 18.46 -23.29
C MET A 4 46.11 17.33 -22.54
N ILE A 5 45.76 16.02 -22.69
CA ILE A 5 46.33 15.07 -23.69
C ILE A 5 47.72 14.52 -23.33
N PHE A 6 47.85 13.21 -23.42
CA PHE A 6 48.84 12.29 -23.96
C PHE A 6 49.04 11.08 -23.04
N ALA A 7 48.61 9.90 -23.40
CA ALA A 7 49.10 8.96 -24.45
C ALA A 7 50.39 8.23 -24.02
N ALA A 8 50.22 6.96 -23.76
CA ALA A 8 50.55 5.82 -24.63
C ALA A 8 52.00 5.35 -24.58
N TRP A 9 52.15 4.08 -24.79
CA TRP A 9 53.21 3.20 -25.34
C TRP A 9 53.58 2.10 -24.36
N ALA A 10 53.33 0.87 -24.56
CA ALA A 10 53.47 -0.08 -25.71
C ALA A 10 54.65 -1.06 -25.52
N ILE A 11 54.33 -2.34 -25.80
CA ILE A 11 55.12 -3.38 -26.47
C ILE A 11 56.12 -4.16 -25.56
N ALA A 12 55.91 -5.42 -25.39
CA ALA A 12 56.07 -6.67 -26.09
C ALA A 12 57.19 -7.55 -25.51
N ALA A 13 56.93 -8.81 -25.40
CA ALA A 13 57.61 -10.00 -25.96
C ALA A 13 57.19 -11.21 -25.10
N LEU A 14 56.45 -12.14 -25.64
CA LEU A 14 56.74 -13.34 -26.41
C LEU A 14 57.76 -14.28 -25.77
N LEU A 15 57.29 -15.50 -25.35
CA LEU A 15 57.82 -16.83 -25.69
C LEU A 15 57.12 -17.90 -24.82
N ILE A 16 56.25 -18.67 -25.43
CA ILE A 16 56.26 -20.12 -25.75
C ILE A 16 56.73 -21.04 -24.62
N ALA A 17 55.81 -21.85 -24.12
CA ALA A 17 55.94 -23.28 -23.89
C ALA A 17 54.57 -23.91 -23.58
N SER A 18 54.05 -24.61 -24.55
CA SER A 18 53.60 -26.01 -24.64
C SER A 18 52.69 -26.54 -23.53
N GLU A 19 51.49 -26.85 -23.98
CA GLU A 19 50.72 -28.10 -23.79
C GLU A 19 50.60 -28.70 -22.39
N ALA A 20 49.37 -28.54 -21.83
CA ALA A 20 48.68 -29.67 -21.24
C ALA A 20 47.16 -29.41 -21.33
N PHE A 21 46.55 -30.01 -22.31
CA PHE A 21 45.13 -30.20 -22.52
C PHE A 21 44.60 -31.00 -21.34
N ALA A 22 43.91 -30.38 -20.42
CA ALA A 22 43.07 -31.02 -19.41
C ALA A 22 41.65 -30.57 -19.61
N GLU A 23 40.87 -31.40 -20.25
CA GLU A 23 39.42 -31.35 -20.28
C GLU A 23 38.89 -31.24 -18.86
N ARG A 24 38.50 -30.02 -18.46
CA ARG A 24 37.59 -29.81 -17.34
C ARG A 24 36.19 -29.82 -17.89
N SER A 25 35.55 -30.95 -17.70
CA SER A 25 34.11 -31.17 -17.81
C SER A 25 33.38 -29.98 -17.17
N PHE A 26 32.64 -29.27 -18.01
CA PHE A 26 31.77 -28.19 -17.60
C PHE A 26 30.55 -28.83 -16.94
N GLU A 27 30.60 -29.11 -15.65
CA GLU A 27 29.43 -29.44 -14.88
C GLU A 27 28.56 -28.18 -14.76
N PRO A 28 27.30 -28.21 -15.17
CA PRO A 28 26.39 -27.09 -14.94
C PRO A 28 26.14 -27.02 -13.44
N GLN A 29 26.66 -25.99 -12.81
CA GLN A 29 26.33 -25.61 -11.45
C GLN A 29 24.83 -25.46 -11.34
N LYS A 30 24.15 -26.53 -10.87
CA LYS A 30 22.78 -26.43 -10.36
C LYS A 30 22.79 -25.34 -9.29
N LYS A 31 22.20 -24.19 -9.61
CA LYS A 31 21.87 -23.16 -8.62
C LYS A 31 21.06 -23.86 -7.52
N LYS A 32 21.72 -24.25 -6.46
CA LYS A 32 21.06 -24.59 -5.19
C LYS A 32 20.31 -23.34 -4.78
N LYS A 33 18.99 -23.35 -4.93
CA LYS A 33 18.11 -22.45 -4.22
C LYS A 33 18.43 -22.67 -2.75
N THR A 34 19.23 -21.77 -2.18
CA THR A 34 19.47 -21.69 -0.75
C THR A 34 18.10 -21.39 -0.15
N LEU A 35 17.44 -22.41 0.38
CA LEU A 35 16.34 -22.23 1.31
C LEU A 35 16.96 -21.51 2.49
N GLU A 36 16.76 -20.19 2.58
CA GLU A 36 17.04 -19.43 3.77
C GLU A 36 16.31 -20.10 4.92
N GLN A 37 17.06 -20.85 5.72
CA GLN A 37 16.55 -21.39 6.98
C GLN A 37 16.32 -20.19 7.88
N LYS A 38 15.07 -19.72 7.96
CA LYS A 38 14.64 -18.73 8.95
C LYS A 38 15.07 -19.21 10.31
N THR A 39 15.91 -18.43 10.98
CA THR A 39 16.30 -18.72 12.36
C THR A 39 15.07 -18.66 13.26
N PRO A 40 15.01 -19.39 14.38
CA PRO A 40 13.88 -19.35 15.33
C PRO A 40 13.57 -17.93 15.83
N GLN A 41 14.57 -17.05 15.86
CA GLN A 41 14.40 -15.64 16.22
C GLN A 41 13.65 -14.88 15.13
N ALA A 42 14.06 -15.00 13.85
CA ALA A 42 13.39 -14.35 12.72
C ALA A 42 11.91 -14.80 12.56
N GLU A 43 11.60 -16.03 12.99
CA GLU A 43 10.20 -16.49 12.99
C GLU A 43 9.38 -15.86 14.14
N ARG A 44 9.99 -15.63 15.31
CA ARG A 44 9.34 -14.93 16.44
C ARG A 44 9.05 -13.49 16.06
N ASP A 45 10.05 -12.78 15.53
CA ASP A 45 9.92 -11.39 15.09
C ASP A 45 8.84 -11.25 14.01
N THR A 46 8.77 -12.18 13.07
CA THR A 46 7.72 -12.19 12.04
C THR A 46 6.32 -12.38 12.64
N ARG A 47 6.15 -13.31 13.60
CA ARG A 47 4.84 -13.54 14.25
C ARG A 47 4.40 -12.34 15.09
N GLU A 48 5.34 -11.69 15.73
CA GLU A 48 5.07 -10.49 16.53
C GLU A 48 4.60 -9.34 15.64
N VAL A 49 5.27 -9.07 14.52
CA VAL A 49 4.84 -8.07 13.53
C VAL A 49 3.45 -8.42 12.98
N GLU A 50 3.18 -9.68 12.64
CA GLU A 50 1.86 -10.10 12.16
C GLU A 50 0.75 -9.90 13.22
N ARG A 51 1.07 -10.12 14.50
CA ARG A 51 0.15 -9.85 15.61
C ARG A 51 -0.16 -8.36 15.68
N LEU A 52 0.90 -7.53 15.71
CA LEU A 52 0.76 -6.08 15.76
C LEU A 52 -0.03 -5.53 14.57
N VAL A 53 0.22 -6.00 13.35
CA VAL A 53 -0.54 -5.60 12.15
C VAL A 53 -2.04 -5.87 12.32
N LYS A 54 -2.41 -7.04 12.87
CA LYS A 54 -3.82 -7.39 13.11
C LYS A 54 -4.46 -6.50 14.18
N GLU A 55 -3.74 -6.23 15.27
CA GLU A 55 -4.23 -5.38 16.36
C GLU A 55 -4.34 -3.92 15.92
N VAL A 56 -3.33 -3.37 15.25
CA VAL A 56 -3.37 -2.01 14.67
C VAL A 56 -4.57 -1.87 13.74
N ARG A 57 -4.76 -2.83 12.81
CA ARG A 57 -5.91 -2.81 11.91
C ARG A 57 -7.24 -2.81 12.69
N LYS A 58 -7.36 -3.67 13.70
CA LYS A 58 -8.58 -3.75 14.53
C LYS A 58 -8.86 -2.41 15.20
N GLU A 59 -7.86 -1.79 15.81
CA GLU A 59 -8.02 -0.49 16.48
C GLU A 59 -8.41 0.63 15.51
N LEU A 60 -7.84 0.65 14.30
CA LEU A 60 -8.16 1.65 13.28
C LEU A 60 -9.59 1.51 12.75
N VAL A 61 -10.04 0.29 12.42
CA VAL A 61 -11.38 0.08 11.83
C VAL A 61 -12.50 0.18 12.87
N THR A 62 -12.19 0.12 14.16
CA THR A 62 -13.15 0.29 15.27
C THR A 62 -13.16 1.69 15.85
N LEU A 63 -12.45 2.64 15.22
CA LEU A 63 -12.50 4.04 15.65
C LEU A 63 -13.93 4.60 15.58
N PRO A 64 -14.35 5.40 16.55
CA PRO A 64 -15.62 6.11 16.48
C PRO A 64 -15.68 7.00 15.23
N PHE A 65 -16.78 6.94 14.50
CA PHE A 65 -17.04 7.72 13.30
C PHE A 65 -16.19 7.36 12.07
N PHE A 66 -15.35 6.31 12.14
CA PHE A 66 -14.69 5.79 10.94
C PHE A 66 -15.74 5.28 9.95
N GLY A 67 -15.68 5.76 8.72
CA GLY A 67 -16.70 5.47 7.74
C GLY A 67 -16.22 5.51 6.29
N VAL A 68 -17.17 5.56 5.37
CA VAL A 68 -16.94 5.52 3.93
C VAL A 68 -16.12 6.70 3.40
N PHE A 69 -16.09 7.81 4.11
CA PHE A 69 -15.38 9.03 3.71
C PHE A 69 -14.00 9.19 4.36
N ASP A 70 -13.53 8.16 5.05
CA ASP A 70 -12.26 8.12 5.73
C ASP A 70 -11.43 6.94 5.21
N TRP A 71 -10.12 7.08 5.19
CA TRP A 71 -9.19 6.02 4.85
C TRP A 71 -8.03 6.02 5.82
N LEU A 72 -7.72 4.87 6.39
CA LEU A 72 -6.61 4.70 7.32
C LEU A 72 -5.75 3.50 6.92
N GLU A 73 -4.46 3.71 6.94
CA GLU A 73 -3.43 2.70 6.70
C GLU A 73 -2.46 2.68 7.89
N GLY A 74 -2.09 1.48 8.30
CA GLY A 74 -1.05 1.25 9.30
C GLY A 74 0.02 0.32 8.74
N ASN A 75 1.28 0.72 8.80
CA ASN A 75 2.43 -0.14 8.54
C ASN A 75 3.23 -0.32 9.81
N VAL A 76 3.60 -1.56 10.12
CA VAL A 76 4.34 -1.93 11.32
C VAL A 76 5.74 -2.38 10.93
N GLU A 77 6.75 -1.78 11.52
CA GLU A 77 8.15 -2.18 11.35
C GLU A 77 8.55 -3.24 12.40
N ALA A 78 9.65 -3.93 12.15
CA ALA A 78 10.11 -5.00 13.01
C ALA A 78 10.55 -4.53 14.42
N ASP A 79 10.88 -3.25 14.55
CA ASP A 79 11.24 -2.60 15.82
C ASP A 79 10.05 -2.12 16.65
N GLY A 80 8.81 -2.42 16.21
CA GLY A 80 7.59 -1.95 16.87
C GLY A 80 7.17 -0.53 16.51
N THR A 81 7.83 0.12 15.56
CA THR A 81 7.39 1.43 15.04
C THR A 81 6.18 1.26 14.14
N VAL A 82 5.14 2.07 14.35
CA VAL A 82 3.92 2.06 13.54
C VAL A 82 3.77 3.37 12.79
N HIS A 83 3.73 3.28 11.46
CA HIS A 83 3.45 4.42 10.58
C HIS A 83 1.96 4.48 10.23
N LEU A 84 1.27 5.53 10.67
CA LEU A 84 -0.12 5.79 10.34
C LEU A 84 -0.23 6.79 9.20
N ARG A 85 -1.00 6.46 8.18
CA ARG A 85 -1.29 7.30 7.02
C ARG A 85 -2.77 7.23 6.67
N GLY A 86 -3.17 8.09 5.75
CA GLY A 86 -4.53 8.15 5.23
C GLY A 86 -5.17 9.51 5.40
N GLU A 87 -6.43 9.58 5.08
CA GLU A 87 -7.22 10.81 5.08
C GLU A 87 -8.49 10.61 5.90
N VAL A 88 -8.77 11.56 6.79
CA VAL A 88 -9.95 11.52 7.66
C VAL A 88 -10.73 12.84 7.60
N THR A 89 -12.04 12.73 7.75
CA THR A 89 -12.93 13.91 7.76
C THR A 89 -12.91 14.65 9.09
N ARG A 90 -12.52 14.00 10.20
CA ARG A 90 -12.57 14.55 11.54
C ARG A 90 -11.18 14.66 12.19
N PRO A 91 -10.79 15.82 12.73
CA PRO A 91 -9.49 15.97 13.42
C PRO A 91 -9.33 15.07 14.64
N THR A 92 -10.45 14.73 15.32
CA THR A 92 -10.46 13.82 16.46
C THR A 92 -9.97 12.43 16.09
N MET A 93 -10.33 11.92 14.90
CA MET A 93 -9.91 10.58 14.44
C MET A 93 -8.39 10.44 14.29
N LYS A 94 -7.71 11.49 13.83
CA LYS A 94 -6.23 11.50 13.78
C LYS A 94 -5.62 11.27 15.16
N LYS A 95 -6.12 12.00 16.18
CA LYS A 95 -5.63 11.87 17.56
C LYS A 95 -6.02 10.53 18.19
N ASP A 96 -7.24 10.09 17.94
CA ASP A 96 -7.75 8.84 18.49
C ASP A 96 -7.04 7.63 17.89
N ALA A 97 -6.74 7.64 16.59
CA ALA A 97 -5.93 6.62 15.93
C ALA A 97 -4.55 6.49 16.59
N GLU A 98 -3.85 7.61 16.77
CA GLU A 98 -2.53 7.61 17.43
C GLU A 98 -2.61 7.08 18.85
N ARG A 99 -3.57 7.56 19.64
CA ARG A 99 -3.72 7.17 21.05
C ARG A 99 -3.99 5.66 21.18
N ARG A 100 -4.91 5.11 20.36
CA ARG A 100 -5.25 3.69 20.40
C ARG A 100 -4.11 2.81 19.95
N VAL A 101 -3.44 3.16 18.87
CA VAL A 101 -2.30 2.39 18.38
C VAL A 101 -1.14 2.42 19.37
N ARG A 102 -0.87 3.57 19.98
CA ARG A 102 0.18 3.70 21.01
C ARG A 102 -0.08 2.86 22.27
N SER A 103 -1.35 2.52 22.54
CA SER A 103 -1.72 1.67 23.69
C SER A 103 -1.61 0.17 23.44
N ILE A 104 -1.27 -0.24 22.22
CA ILE A 104 -1.07 -1.66 21.88
C ILE A 104 0.27 -2.13 22.45
N GLU A 105 0.26 -3.26 23.16
CA GLU A 105 1.47 -3.87 23.69
C GLU A 105 2.43 -4.26 22.55
N GLY A 106 3.70 -3.87 22.65
CA GLY A 106 4.74 -4.09 21.64
C GLY A 106 4.85 -2.95 20.59
N VAL A 107 4.02 -1.90 20.69
CA VAL A 107 4.22 -0.68 19.91
C VAL A 107 5.19 0.24 20.66
N GLU A 108 6.35 0.48 20.06
CA GLU A 108 7.41 1.33 20.64
C GLU A 108 7.21 2.81 20.28
N SER A 109 6.81 3.08 19.06
CA SER A 109 6.58 4.44 18.57
C SER A 109 5.49 4.53 17.52
N VAL A 110 4.89 5.72 17.35
CA VAL A 110 3.85 5.97 16.33
C VAL A 110 4.20 7.22 15.55
N ASP A 111 4.46 7.06 14.24
CA ASP A 111 4.62 8.16 13.28
C ASP A 111 3.27 8.44 12.61
N ASN A 112 2.56 9.47 13.08
CA ASN A 112 1.20 9.77 12.63
C ASN A 112 1.19 10.84 11.53
N LYS A 113 1.12 10.39 10.28
CA LYS A 113 0.99 11.21 9.06
C LYS A 113 -0.44 11.19 8.47
N ILE A 114 -1.46 10.89 9.28
CA ILE A 114 -2.85 10.99 8.86
C ILE A 114 -3.17 12.45 8.52
N GLU A 115 -3.73 12.67 7.35
CA GLU A 115 -4.20 13.99 6.92
C GLU A 115 -5.65 14.22 7.34
N VAL A 116 -5.96 15.40 7.83
CA VAL A 116 -7.33 15.83 8.07
C VAL A 116 -7.80 16.59 6.83
N LEU A 117 -8.85 16.09 6.20
CA LEU A 117 -9.44 16.71 5.02
C LEU A 117 -9.98 18.11 5.33
N PRO A 118 -9.81 19.09 4.42
CA PRO A 118 -10.32 20.45 4.62
C PRO A 118 -11.84 20.44 4.78
N LEU A 119 -12.36 21.32 5.62
CA LEU A 119 -13.79 21.60 5.70
C LEU A 119 -14.23 22.29 4.40
N SER A 120 -15.10 21.63 3.63
CA SER A 120 -15.59 22.11 2.35
C SER A 120 -17.02 21.63 2.11
N SER A 121 -17.96 22.56 2.09
CA SER A 121 -19.37 22.23 1.78
C SER A 121 -19.54 21.73 0.35
N SER A 122 -18.63 22.10 -0.56
CA SER A 122 -18.60 21.58 -1.92
C SER A 122 -18.19 20.10 -1.95
N ASP A 123 -17.08 19.78 -1.24
CA ASP A 123 -16.61 18.40 -1.16
C ASP A 123 -17.64 17.50 -0.43
N ASP A 124 -18.35 18.01 0.57
CA ASP A 124 -19.40 17.25 1.27
C ASP A 124 -20.60 16.93 0.36
N ARG A 125 -20.99 17.87 -0.51
CA ARG A 125 -21.99 17.59 -1.55
C ARG A 125 -21.51 16.53 -2.53
N LEU A 126 -20.27 16.62 -2.97
CA LEU A 126 -19.65 15.62 -3.87
C LEU A 126 -19.54 14.26 -3.20
N ARG A 127 -19.12 14.17 -1.94
CA ARG A 127 -19.10 12.91 -1.15
C ARG A 127 -20.49 12.24 -1.17
N THR A 128 -21.53 13.03 -0.89
CA THR A 128 -22.91 12.52 -0.90
C THR A 128 -23.37 12.09 -2.28
N ALA A 129 -23.04 12.84 -3.34
CA ALA A 129 -23.39 12.53 -4.72
C ALA A 129 -22.69 11.22 -5.18
N VAL A 130 -21.39 11.08 -4.94
CA VAL A 130 -20.62 9.87 -5.26
C VAL A 130 -21.17 8.68 -4.50
N TYR A 131 -21.44 8.81 -3.20
CA TYR A 131 -22.00 7.75 -2.37
C TYR A 131 -23.32 7.23 -2.96
N ARG A 132 -24.25 8.13 -3.28
CA ARG A 132 -25.54 7.75 -3.87
C ARG A 132 -25.40 7.11 -5.24
N THR A 133 -24.43 7.55 -6.04
CA THR A 133 -24.16 7.01 -7.38
C THR A 133 -23.58 5.60 -7.31
N LEU A 134 -22.65 5.36 -6.40
CA LEU A 134 -22.00 4.06 -6.26
C LEU A 134 -22.88 3.03 -5.54
N PHE A 135 -23.57 3.44 -4.46
CA PHE A 135 -24.21 2.52 -3.52
C PHE A 135 -25.74 2.60 -3.51
N ASN A 136 -26.39 3.00 -4.63
CA ASN A 136 -27.83 2.88 -4.73
C ASN A 136 -28.26 1.39 -4.80
N ALA A 137 -29.50 1.10 -4.41
CA ALA A 137 -30.04 -0.26 -4.30
C ALA A 137 -29.93 -1.09 -5.61
N ASN A 138 -29.94 -0.42 -6.77
CA ASN A 138 -29.83 -1.06 -8.08
C ASN A 138 -28.38 -1.16 -8.57
N SER A 139 -27.41 -0.77 -7.74
CA SER A 139 -26.00 -0.83 -8.10
C SER A 139 -25.40 -2.20 -7.74
N PRO A 140 -24.62 -2.84 -8.63
CA PRO A 140 -23.85 -4.02 -8.26
C PRO A 140 -22.84 -3.74 -7.16
N LEU A 141 -22.50 -2.45 -6.94
CA LEU A 141 -21.58 -2.02 -5.89
C LEU A 141 -22.26 -1.81 -4.53
N PHE A 142 -23.58 -1.94 -4.45
CA PHE A 142 -24.33 -1.74 -3.20
C PHE A 142 -23.75 -2.49 -2.02
N ARG A 143 -23.33 -3.74 -2.22
CA ARG A 143 -22.72 -4.61 -1.19
C ARG A 143 -21.46 -4.03 -0.55
N TYR A 144 -20.67 -3.23 -1.28
CA TYR A 144 -19.42 -2.64 -0.80
C TYR A 144 -19.60 -1.42 0.09
N GLY A 145 -20.81 -0.82 0.06
CA GLY A 145 -21.19 0.29 0.94
C GLY A 145 -21.89 -0.15 2.23
N GLN A 146 -22.15 -1.47 2.37
CA GLN A 146 -22.87 -2.00 3.51
C GLN A 146 -21.92 -2.45 4.63
N GLY A 147 -22.43 -2.49 5.87
CA GLY A 147 -21.67 -2.94 7.03
C GLY A 147 -21.00 -1.81 7.81
N ALA A 148 -20.43 -2.19 8.95
CA ALA A 148 -19.76 -1.24 9.86
C ALA A 148 -18.49 -0.65 9.27
N VAL A 149 -17.80 -1.43 8.42
CA VAL A 149 -16.61 -0.99 7.67
C VAL A 149 -16.88 -1.21 6.19
N PRO A 150 -17.08 -0.16 5.40
CA PRO A 150 -17.24 -0.27 3.95
C PRO A 150 -15.99 -0.83 3.29
N SER A 151 -16.16 -1.58 2.21
CA SER A 151 -15.01 -2.10 1.44
C SER A 151 -14.51 -1.12 0.37
N ILE A 152 -15.33 -0.13 -0.01
CA ILE A 152 -14.94 0.98 -0.88
C ILE A 152 -15.06 2.28 -0.08
N HIS A 153 -14.00 3.07 -0.08
CA HIS A 153 -13.92 4.38 0.54
C HIS A 153 -13.87 5.49 -0.51
N ILE A 154 -14.50 6.63 -0.20
CA ILE A 154 -14.68 7.79 -1.06
C ILE A 154 -13.92 8.95 -0.45
N ILE A 155 -12.72 9.24 -0.95
CA ILE A 155 -11.90 10.32 -0.44
C ILE A 155 -11.98 11.50 -1.42
N ILE A 156 -12.53 12.62 -0.96
CA ILE A 156 -12.65 13.82 -1.79
C ILE A 156 -11.92 14.98 -1.10
N LYS A 157 -11.02 15.58 -1.88
CA LYS A 157 -10.22 16.74 -1.48
C LYS A 157 -10.17 17.75 -2.63
N ASN A 158 -10.69 18.95 -2.40
CA ASN A 158 -10.73 20.04 -3.39
C ASN A 158 -11.34 19.59 -4.72
N GLY A 159 -12.46 18.89 -4.67
CA GLY A 159 -13.18 18.40 -5.85
C GLY A 159 -12.52 17.22 -6.60
N ARG A 160 -11.42 16.66 -6.08
CA ARG A 160 -10.77 15.46 -6.63
C ARG A 160 -11.14 14.25 -5.79
N LEU A 161 -11.62 13.22 -6.48
CA LEU A 161 -12.02 11.95 -5.88
C LEU A 161 -10.90 10.92 -6.00
N THR A 162 -10.61 10.24 -4.89
CA THR A 162 -9.87 8.99 -4.89
C THR A 162 -10.75 7.88 -4.32
N LEU A 163 -10.96 6.80 -5.07
CA LEU A 163 -11.61 5.58 -4.60
C LEU A 163 -10.54 4.64 -4.06
N LYS A 164 -10.68 4.24 -2.79
CA LYS A 164 -9.75 3.32 -2.11
C LYS A 164 -10.50 2.10 -1.58
N GLY A 165 -9.78 1.01 -1.36
CA GLY A 165 -10.34 -0.21 -0.78
C GLY A 165 -10.20 -1.43 -1.66
N VAL A 166 -11.03 -2.46 -1.39
CA VAL A 166 -10.92 -3.77 -2.04
C VAL A 166 -12.25 -4.18 -2.64
N VAL A 167 -12.20 -4.69 -3.86
CA VAL A 167 -13.36 -5.22 -4.60
C VAL A 167 -13.10 -6.65 -5.06
N SER A 168 -14.16 -7.42 -5.25
CA SER A 168 -14.05 -8.84 -5.60
C SER A 168 -13.61 -9.10 -7.04
N SER A 169 -13.80 -8.11 -7.94
CA SER A 169 -13.48 -8.28 -9.35
C SER A 169 -12.99 -7.00 -10.02
N LYS A 170 -12.27 -7.17 -11.13
CA LYS A 170 -11.87 -6.06 -12.00
C LYS A 170 -13.10 -5.34 -12.56
N GLY A 171 -14.17 -6.08 -12.90
CA GLY A 171 -15.43 -5.51 -13.38
C GLY A 171 -16.06 -4.57 -12.37
N ASP A 172 -16.05 -4.89 -11.07
CA ASP A 172 -16.55 -4.00 -10.02
C ASP A 172 -15.72 -2.72 -9.92
N SER A 173 -14.39 -2.83 -10.03
CA SER A 173 -13.50 -1.68 -10.06
C SER A 173 -13.79 -0.77 -11.27
N ASP A 174 -13.99 -1.35 -12.45
CA ASP A 174 -14.29 -0.60 -13.68
C ASP A 174 -15.66 0.08 -13.58
N ILE A 175 -16.69 -0.60 -13.06
CA ILE A 175 -18.01 -0.02 -12.81
C ILE A 175 -17.91 1.15 -11.82
N ALA A 176 -17.13 1.00 -10.74
CA ALA A 176 -16.93 2.09 -9.79
C ALA A 176 -16.31 3.32 -10.46
N ASN A 177 -15.29 3.10 -11.28
CA ASN A 177 -14.63 4.17 -12.04
C ASN A 177 -15.57 4.88 -13.00
N VAL A 178 -16.32 4.12 -13.82
CA VAL A 178 -17.26 4.69 -14.80
C VAL A 178 -18.35 5.51 -14.10
N ARG A 179 -18.94 4.95 -13.04
CA ARG A 179 -20.00 5.64 -12.28
C ARG A 179 -19.50 6.91 -11.59
N ALA A 180 -18.31 6.86 -10.99
CA ALA A 180 -17.70 8.02 -10.35
C ALA A 180 -17.41 9.14 -11.34
N ASN A 181 -16.89 8.82 -12.53
CA ASN A 181 -16.67 9.81 -13.60
C ASN A 181 -17.97 10.46 -14.12
N GLY A 182 -19.10 9.81 -13.93
CA GLY A 182 -20.42 10.37 -14.26
C GLY A 182 -20.94 11.38 -13.25
N VAL A 183 -20.29 11.62 -12.13
CA VAL A 183 -20.75 12.58 -11.10
C VAL A 183 -20.32 14.00 -11.49
N PRO A 184 -21.26 14.92 -11.73
CA PRO A 184 -20.92 16.28 -12.12
C PRO A 184 -20.25 17.05 -10.97
N GLY A 185 -19.28 17.88 -11.32
CA GLY A 185 -18.56 18.73 -10.37
C GLY A 185 -17.28 18.16 -9.81
N LEU A 186 -16.92 16.91 -10.14
CA LEU A 186 -15.59 16.37 -9.88
C LEU A 186 -14.61 16.89 -10.92
N PHE A 187 -13.44 17.31 -10.47
CA PHE A 187 -12.34 17.74 -11.35
C PHE A 187 -11.47 16.56 -11.81
N GLU A 188 -11.39 15.52 -10.97
CA GLU A 188 -10.55 14.35 -11.21
C GLU A 188 -11.13 13.13 -10.47
N VAL A 189 -11.04 11.97 -11.09
CA VAL A 189 -11.37 10.68 -10.48
C VAL A 189 -10.17 9.77 -10.58
N LYS A 190 -9.62 9.39 -9.43
CA LYS A 190 -8.55 8.41 -9.29
C LYS A 190 -9.10 7.12 -8.71
N ASN A 191 -8.94 6.02 -9.42
CA ASN A 191 -9.36 4.70 -8.97
C ASN A 191 -8.15 3.91 -8.44
N GLU A 192 -8.05 3.78 -7.12
CA GLU A 192 -7.04 2.99 -6.42
C GLU A 192 -7.63 1.72 -5.80
N LEU A 193 -8.79 1.27 -6.27
CA LEU A 193 -9.39 0.02 -5.81
C LEU A 193 -8.52 -1.18 -6.17
N GLN A 194 -8.22 -1.99 -5.17
CA GLN A 194 -7.52 -3.25 -5.34
C GLN A 194 -8.51 -4.38 -5.61
N VAL A 195 -8.16 -5.28 -6.51
CA VAL A 195 -8.95 -6.49 -6.75
C VAL A 195 -8.46 -7.58 -5.82
N GLU A 196 -9.39 -8.19 -5.08
CA GLU A 196 -9.07 -9.30 -4.20
C GLU A 196 -8.38 -10.41 -5.01
N SER A 197 -7.14 -10.74 -4.64
CA SER A 197 -6.45 -11.86 -5.25
C SER A 197 -7.19 -13.13 -4.86
N SER A 198 -7.83 -13.79 -5.84
CA SER A 198 -8.44 -15.09 -5.61
C SER A 198 -7.34 -16.08 -5.21
N SER A 199 -7.12 -16.23 -3.90
CA SER A 199 -6.40 -17.37 -3.37
C SER A 199 -7.23 -18.60 -3.73
N ARG A 200 -6.89 -19.26 -4.83
CA ARG A 200 -7.45 -20.58 -5.11
C ARG A 200 -7.13 -21.49 -3.92
N LYS A 201 -8.17 -21.84 -3.18
CA LYS A 201 -8.13 -22.97 -2.25
C LYS A 201 -7.85 -24.26 -3.01
#